data_e0723525f53f548faf8db90ffe181413
#
_entry.id   e0723525f53f548faf8db90ffe181413
#
_cell.length_a   1.000
_cell.length_b   1.000
_cell.length_c   1.000
_cell.angle_alpha   90.00
_cell.angle_beta   90.00
_cell.angle_gamma   90.00
#
_symmetry.space_group_name_H-M   'P 1'
#
loop_
_entity.id
_entity.type
_entity.pdbx_description
1 polymer ?
#
loop_
_entity_poly.entity_id
_entity_poly.type
_entity_poly.pdbx_seq_one_letter_code
_entity_poly.pdbx_strand_id
1 'polypeptide(L)'
;MAVVAACGLPRSGPSSREIFAGSVQREGDAYIVAVNDRVTRATSVTPALGFSEALRNAGMIGSDTINPGDTLSLSIYENVEEGLLAGGGQNVGVLDEIQVDGTGFIFVPYAGRIRAAGNTPDELRQIITGQLDEQTPDPQVVVRRVAGDGATVSLLGGVGAQGVYPIERPTRTLTAMLANAGGISVQPEIAQVTLARGDREETVWLSDIQDNPALDIALRNGDVITVREDTRTFSVLGATGTQSRVPFQSTAISALEAVAQVGGLNSNLADPKGVFVFRNEPAEIANAVLGRNDLSGAQRFVYVLDLTAPNGMFQARDFAIRDGDTIYVTEAPFVQWQKTIAAITGTLGSAAQIGNLADQATGSGN
;
A
#
# COMPACT_ATOMS: atom_id res chain seq x y z
N MET A 1 -49.10 -21.85 -35.94
CA MET A 1 -48.29 -20.74 -35.50
C MET A 1 -47.50 -21.18 -34.28
N ALA A 2 -46.24 -21.60 -34.40
CA ALA A 2 -45.43 -22.01 -33.27
C ALA A 2 -44.86 -20.74 -32.63
N VAL A 3 -45.29 -20.45 -31.41
CA VAL A 3 -44.67 -19.42 -30.57
C VAL A 3 -43.31 -19.94 -30.16
N VAL A 4 -42.24 -19.52 -30.83
CA VAL A 4 -40.89 -19.76 -30.33
C VAL A 4 -40.73 -18.88 -29.12
N ALA A 5 -40.91 -19.45 -27.92
CA ALA A 5 -40.51 -18.83 -26.67
C ALA A 5 -39.01 -18.53 -26.80
N ALA A 6 -38.64 -17.26 -26.73
CA ALA A 6 -37.26 -16.83 -26.74
C ALA A 6 -36.60 -17.32 -25.42
N CYS A 7 -36.23 -18.59 -25.39
CA CYS A 7 -35.33 -19.11 -24.38
C CYS A 7 -34.01 -18.36 -24.52
N GLY A 8 -33.68 -17.52 -23.52
CA GLY A 8 -32.40 -16.82 -23.50
C GLY A 8 -31.27 -17.84 -23.62
N LEU A 9 -30.47 -17.77 -24.67
CA LEU A 9 -29.30 -18.61 -24.83
C LEU A 9 -28.29 -18.34 -23.72
N PRO A 10 -27.53 -19.34 -23.23
CA PRO A 10 -26.49 -19.15 -22.24
C PRO A 10 -25.50 -18.09 -22.69
N ARG A 11 -25.28 -17.09 -21.83
CA ARG A 11 -24.33 -15.99 -22.06
C ARG A 11 -23.62 -15.63 -20.76
N SER A 12 -22.43 -15.03 -20.88
CA SER A 12 -21.58 -14.69 -19.72
C SER A 12 -22.03 -13.43 -18.97
N GLY A 13 -23.06 -12.71 -19.46
CA GLY A 13 -23.57 -11.50 -18.82
C GLY A 13 -24.35 -10.60 -19.78
N PRO A 14 -24.55 -9.31 -19.45
CA PRO A 14 -25.34 -8.40 -20.27
C PRO A 14 -24.66 -8.12 -21.63
N SER A 15 -25.48 -7.93 -22.65
CA SER A 15 -25.03 -7.41 -23.93
C SER A 15 -24.74 -5.90 -23.85
N SER A 16 -23.95 -5.38 -24.78
CA SER A 16 -23.70 -3.94 -24.89
C SER A 16 -25.00 -3.13 -24.93
N ARG A 17 -26.05 -3.60 -25.63
CA ARG A 17 -27.37 -2.92 -25.68
C ARG A 17 -28.06 -2.83 -24.32
N GLU A 18 -27.96 -3.89 -23.51
CA GLU A 18 -28.56 -3.92 -22.17
C GLU A 18 -27.80 -3.01 -21.21
N ILE A 19 -26.48 -2.92 -21.33
CA ILE A 19 -25.68 -1.97 -20.56
C ILE A 19 -26.12 -0.55 -20.91
N PHE A 20 -26.20 -0.20 -22.20
CA PHE A 20 -26.67 1.13 -22.62
C PHE A 20 -28.14 1.43 -22.26
N ALA A 21 -28.99 0.39 -22.13
CA ALA A 21 -30.36 0.55 -21.66
C ALA A 21 -30.42 0.96 -20.16
N GLY A 22 -29.43 0.59 -19.36
CA GLY A 22 -29.31 0.97 -17.94
C GLY A 22 -28.80 2.40 -17.70
N SER A 23 -28.68 3.22 -18.74
CA SER A 23 -28.21 4.61 -18.60
C SER A 23 -29.25 5.52 -17.96
N VAL A 24 -28.80 6.54 -17.19
CA VAL A 24 -29.65 7.62 -16.67
C VAL A 24 -30.50 8.29 -17.74
N GLN A 25 -30.00 8.40 -18.97
CA GLN A 25 -30.72 8.93 -20.13
C GLN A 25 -31.90 8.05 -20.59
N ARG A 26 -31.98 6.81 -20.10
CA ARG A 26 -33.04 5.85 -20.38
C ARG A 26 -33.70 5.32 -19.11
N GLU A 27 -33.82 6.19 -18.12
CA GLU A 27 -34.45 5.90 -16.80
C GLU A 27 -33.68 4.84 -15.96
N GLY A 28 -32.42 4.56 -16.30
CA GLY A 28 -31.51 3.76 -15.48
C GLY A 28 -30.78 4.59 -14.43
N ASP A 29 -29.80 3.98 -13.76
CA ASP A 29 -29.12 4.58 -12.61
C ASP A 29 -27.60 4.77 -12.81
N ALA A 30 -27.09 4.55 -14.03
CA ALA A 30 -25.67 4.69 -14.35
C ALA A 30 -25.39 5.73 -15.43
N TYR A 31 -24.35 6.52 -15.26
CA TYR A 31 -23.82 7.41 -16.29
C TYR A 31 -22.89 6.63 -17.23
N ILE A 32 -23.25 6.54 -18.51
CA ILE A 32 -22.43 5.85 -19.52
C ILE A 32 -21.62 6.89 -20.29
N VAL A 33 -20.30 6.77 -20.20
CA VAL A 33 -19.37 7.77 -20.73
C VAL A 33 -18.30 7.07 -21.59
N ALA A 34 -18.15 7.52 -22.82
CA ALA A 34 -17.02 7.08 -23.65
C ALA A 34 -15.71 7.69 -23.12
N VAL A 35 -14.69 6.87 -22.98
CA VAL A 35 -13.37 7.32 -22.56
C VAL A 35 -12.74 8.18 -23.64
N ASN A 36 -12.20 9.30 -23.23
CA ASN A 36 -11.43 10.26 -24.04
C ASN A 36 -10.43 10.99 -23.16
N ASP A 37 -9.55 11.78 -23.72
CA ASP A 37 -8.48 12.47 -22.98
C ASP A 37 -8.99 13.36 -21.84
N ARG A 38 -10.19 13.95 -21.96
CA ARG A 38 -10.80 14.72 -20.89
C ARG A 38 -11.23 13.83 -19.74
N VAL A 39 -11.89 12.71 -20.06
CA VAL A 39 -12.33 11.73 -19.06
C VAL A 39 -11.13 11.12 -18.36
N THR A 40 -10.12 10.70 -19.12
CA THR A 40 -8.88 10.13 -18.56
C THR A 40 -8.23 11.08 -17.58
N ARG A 41 -8.07 12.38 -17.94
CA ARG A 41 -7.52 13.38 -17.02
C ARG A 41 -8.38 13.61 -15.78
N ALA A 42 -9.71 13.65 -15.93
CA ALA A 42 -10.62 13.86 -14.81
C ALA A 42 -10.65 12.65 -13.85
N THR A 43 -10.42 11.44 -14.37
CA THR A 43 -10.44 10.20 -13.60
C THR A 43 -9.06 9.77 -13.09
N SER A 44 -7.96 10.41 -13.53
CA SER A 44 -6.59 10.06 -13.13
C SER A 44 -6.21 10.51 -11.71
N VAL A 45 -7.21 10.67 -10.84
CA VAL A 45 -7.00 11.01 -9.43
C VAL A 45 -6.52 9.76 -8.70
N THR A 46 -5.21 9.66 -8.51
CA THR A 46 -4.61 8.72 -7.57
C THR A 46 -4.68 9.36 -6.18
N PRO A 47 -5.14 8.67 -5.13
CA PRO A 47 -4.95 9.16 -3.78
C PRO A 47 -3.46 9.44 -3.60
N ALA A 48 -3.10 10.69 -3.37
CA ALA A 48 -1.72 11.05 -3.10
C ALA A 48 -1.36 10.47 -1.71
N LEU A 49 -0.76 9.29 -1.71
CA LEU A 49 -0.04 8.81 -0.53
C LEU A 49 1.21 9.68 -0.39
N GLY A 50 1.54 10.04 0.84
CA GLY A 50 2.71 10.87 1.10
C GLY A 50 2.75 11.36 2.52
N PHE A 51 3.94 11.75 2.97
CA PHE A 51 4.11 12.38 4.27
C PHE A 51 3.84 13.87 4.20
N SER A 52 3.09 14.37 5.17
CA SER A 52 2.83 15.80 5.34
C SER A 52 4.14 16.59 5.50
N GLU A 53 4.06 17.87 5.25
CA GLU A 53 5.19 18.78 5.46
C GLU A 53 5.68 18.77 6.91
N ALA A 54 4.79 18.59 7.86
CA ALA A 54 5.12 18.49 9.28
C ALA A 54 5.97 17.26 9.61
N LEU A 55 5.74 16.10 8.97
CA LEU A 55 6.58 14.92 9.12
C LEU A 55 7.92 15.08 8.41
N ARG A 56 7.92 15.60 7.18
CA ARG A 56 9.13 15.78 6.36
C ARG A 56 10.12 16.79 6.97
N ASN A 57 9.61 17.87 7.55
CA ASN A 57 10.43 18.92 8.15
C ASN A 57 10.78 18.66 9.63
N ALA A 58 10.39 17.51 10.19
CA ALA A 58 10.77 17.12 11.53
C ALA A 58 12.31 16.93 11.59
N GLY A 59 13.02 17.86 12.18
CA GLY A 59 14.48 17.79 12.34
C GLY A 59 14.91 16.51 13.05
N MET A 60 16.09 15.97 12.75
CA MET A 60 16.63 14.82 13.47
C MET A 60 16.75 15.14 14.97
N ILE A 61 16.38 14.18 15.84
CA ILE A 61 16.71 14.28 17.26
C ILE A 61 18.23 14.25 17.34
N GLY A 62 18.81 15.18 18.15
CA GLY A 62 20.22 15.11 18.50
C GLY A 62 20.50 13.72 19.08
N SER A 63 21.31 12.93 18.42
CA SER A 63 21.52 11.51 18.72
C SER A 63 22.22 11.25 20.02
N ASP A 64 22.81 12.29 20.53
CA ASP A 64 23.66 12.22 21.70
C ASP A 64 22.92 12.69 22.97
N THR A 65 21.65 13.13 22.82
CA THR A 65 20.85 13.53 23.97
C THR A 65 20.41 12.28 24.75
N ILE A 66 20.77 12.25 25.99
CA ILE A 66 20.41 11.20 26.96
C ILE A 66 18.93 11.35 27.31
N ASN A 67 18.20 10.25 27.32
CA ASN A 67 16.78 10.19 27.66
C ASN A 67 16.53 9.35 28.91
N PRO A 68 15.40 9.54 29.62
CA PRO A 68 14.97 8.62 30.66
C PRO A 68 14.87 7.19 30.10
N GLY A 69 15.42 6.22 30.83
CA GLY A 69 15.50 4.81 30.39
C GLY A 69 16.81 4.44 29.72
N ASP A 70 17.62 5.39 29.23
CA ASP A 70 18.93 5.11 28.67
C ASP A 70 19.87 4.49 29.73
N THR A 71 20.75 3.59 29.28
CA THR A 71 21.79 2.99 30.13
C THR A 71 23.14 3.63 29.78
N LEU A 72 23.81 4.11 30.81
CA LEU A 72 25.11 4.78 30.73
C LEU A 72 26.20 3.92 31.38
N SER A 73 27.42 4.03 30.86
CA SER A 73 28.65 3.54 31.50
C SER A 73 29.55 4.75 31.78
N LEU A 74 30.01 4.87 33.01
CA LEU A 74 30.91 5.92 33.46
C LEU A 74 32.25 5.31 33.87
N SER A 75 33.35 5.85 33.32
CA SER A 75 34.70 5.56 33.81
C SER A 75 35.28 6.82 34.39
N ILE A 76 35.68 6.77 35.67
CA ILE A 76 36.22 7.88 36.44
C ILE A 76 37.66 7.56 36.78
N TYR A 77 38.59 8.36 36.27
CA TYR A 77 40.01 8.26 36.55
C TYR A 77 40.35 9.29 37.61
N GLU A 78 40.98 8.83 38.69
CA GLU A 78 41.41 9.65 39.81
C GLU A 78 42.94 9.72 39.83
N ASN A 79 43.47 10.93 40.05
CA ASN A 79 44.90 11.18 40.05
C ASN A 79 45.50 11.06 41.48
N VAL A 80 45.04 10.02 42.22
CA VAL A 80 45.49 9.74 43.63
C VAL A 80 45.73 8.23 43.77
N GLU A 81 46.67 7.84 44.68
CA GLU A 81 47.03 6.42 44.91
C GLU A 81 45.91 5.63 45.58
N GLU A 82 45.04 6.29 46.36
CA GLU A 82 43.82 5.71 46.97
C GLU A 82 42.63 6.56 46.58
N GLY A 83 42.02 6.25 45.40
CA GLY A 83 40.86 6.95 44.86
C GLY A 83 39.57 6.63 45.64
N LEU A 84 38.61 7.55 45.65
CA LEU A 84 37.29 7.41 46.30
C LEU A 84 36.44 6.33 45.61
N LEU A 85 36.59 6.19 44.27
CA LEU A 85 35.80 5.28 43.45
C LEU A 85 36.62 4.09 42.94
N ALA A 86 37.95 4.21 42.90
CA ALA A 86 38.87 3.17 42.50
C ALA A 86 39.25 2.27 43.65
N GLY A 87 38.83 1.03 43.66
CA GLY A 87 39.19 0.05 44.70
C GLY A 87 40.56 -0.59 44.47
N GLY A 88 41.36 -0.77 45.59
CA GLY A 88 42.46 -1.75 45.61
C GLY A 88 43.64 -1.49 44.66
N GLY A 89 44.13 -0.25 44.54
CA GLY A 89 45.35 0.03 43.76
C GLY A 89 45.12 0.24 42.27
N GLN A 90 43.91 0.48 41.88
CA GLN A 90 43.51 0.94 40.52
C GLN A 90 43.16 2.42 40.56
N ASN A 91 43.54 3.15 39.52
CA ASN A 91 43.24 4.59 39.40
C ASN A 91 41.93 4.85 38.62
N VAL A 92 41.08 3.80 38.40
CA VAL A 92 39.86 3.88 37.62
C VAL A 92 38.71 3.25 38.39
N GLY A 93 37.68 4.04 38.67
CA GLY A 93 36.36 3.55 39.07
C GLY A 93 35.46 3.39 37.83
N VAL A 94 34.92 2.20 37.62
CA VAL A 94 33.99 1.92 36.52
C VAL A 94 32.60 1.69 37.13
N LEU A 95 31.64 2.46 36.64
CA LEU A 95 30.22 2.35 36.97
C LEU A 95 29.48 1.94 35.71
N ASP A 96 29.28 0.65 35.55
CA ASP A 96 28.58 0.10 34.41
C ASP A 96 27.06 0.02 34.65
N GLU A 97 26.29 0.08 33.56
CA GLU A 97 24.83 -0.12 33.55
C GLU A 97 24.03 0.84 34.47
N ILE A 98 24.46 2.11 34.56
CA ILE A 98 23.68 3.11 35.23
C ILE A 98 22.47 3.50 34.40
N GLN A 99 21.27 3.12 34.85
CA GLN A 99 20.03 3.50 34.15
C GLN A 99 19.60 4.92 34.56
N VAL A 100 19.23 5.74 33.57
CA VAL A 100 18.59 7.04 33.78
C VAL A 100 17.17 6.80 34.26
N ASP A 101 16.84 7.31 35.47
CA ASP A 101 15.51 7.12 36.06
C ASP A 101 14.40 7.80 35.24
N GLY A 102 13.12 7.44 35.50
CA GLY A 102 11.96 7.99 34.79
C GLY A 102 11.79 9.51 34.92
N THR A 103 12.52 10.16 35.86
CA THR A 103 12.56 11.61 36.07
C THR A 103 13.77 12.27 35.42
N GLY A 104 14.63 11.46 34.75
CA GLY A 104 15.77 11.92 33.96
C GLY A 104 17.07 12.09 34.75
N PHE A 105 17.20 11.46 35.91
CA PHE A 105 18.39 11.58 36.77
C PHE A 105 19.16 10.26 36.84
N ILE A 106 20.45 10.37 37.13
CA ILE A 106 21.33 9.27 37.55
C ILE A 106 21.87 9.55 38.95
N PHE A 107 22.33 8.50 39.63
CA PHE A 107 23.08 8.63 40.86
C PHE A 107 24.54 8.26 40.59
N VAL A 108 25.44 9.17 40.92
CA VAL A 108 26.89 8.95 40.83
C VAL A 108 27.45 9.06 42.27
N PRO A 109 28.13 8.02 42.78
CA PRO A 109 28.74 8.08 44.09
C PRO A 109 29.63 9.35 44.26
N TYR A 110 29.60 9.97 45.41
CA TYR A 110 30.29 11.22 45.76
C TYR A 110 29.85 12.48 44.99
N ALA A 111 29.29 12.36 43.77
CA ALA A 111 28.71 13.47 43.00
C ALA A 111 27.19 13.61 43.21
N GLY A 112 26.53 12.59 43.80
CA GLY A 112 25.13 12.63 44.14
C GLY A 112 24.17 12.40 42.97
N ARG A 113 22.98 13.00 43.04
CA ARG A 113 21.94 12.88 42.01
C ARG A 113 22.11 13.95 40.95
N ILE A 114 22.37 13.55 39.72
CA ILE A 114 22.68 14.43 38.59
C ILE A 114 21.63 14.25 37.52
N ARG A 115 21.17 15.37 36.93
CA ARG A 115 20.26 15.34 35.78
C ARG A 115 21.03 14.93 34.54
N ALA A 116 20.74 13.74 34.01
CA ALA A 116 21.34 13.21 32.80
C ALA A 116 20.47 13.50 31.57
N ALA A 117 19.14 13.36 31.68
CA ALA A 117 18.23 13.59 30.59
C ALA A 117 18.24 15.02 30.05
N GLY A 118 18.27 15.17 28.72
CA GLY A 118 18.38 16.45 28.05
C GLY A 118 19.81 16.90 27.76
N ASN A 119 20.82 16.28 28.40
CA ASN A 119 22.24 16.54 28.16
C ASN A 119 22.83 15.54 27.17
N THR A 120 23.87 15.92 26.48
CA THR A 120 24.75 15.02 25.73
C THR A 120 25.70 14.29 26.70
N PRO A 121 26.32 13.15 26.31
CA PRO A 121 27.36 12.52 27.14
C PRO A 121 28.52 13.46 27.50
N ASP A 122 28.89 14.41 26.60
CA ASP A 122 29.94 15.37 26.88
C ASP A 122 29.53 16.44 27.89
N GLU A 123 28.32 16.98 27.78
CA GLU A 123 27.76 17.90 28.80
C GLU A 123 27.62 17.23 30.14
N LEU A 124 27.10 15.98 30.16
CA LEU A 124 26.99 15.19 31.40
C LEU A 124 28.37 14.91 32.00
N ARG A 125 29.39 14.61 31.18
CA ARG A 125 30.78 14.48 31.61
C ARG A 125 31.27 15.72 32.31
N GLN A 126 31.04 16.91 31.75
CA GLN A 126 31.45 18.20 32.36
C GLN A 126 30.76 18.43 33.71
N ILE A 127 29.45 18.13 33.80
CA ILE A 127 28.69 18.28 35.04
C ILE A 127 29.25 17.34 36.10
N ILE A 128 29.49 16.06 35.80
CA ILE A 128 30.03 15.09 36.74
C ILE A 128 31.42 15.48 37.20
N THR A 129 32.30 15.88 36.24
CA THR A 129 33.67 16.34 36.56
C THR A 129 33.61 17.50 37.55
N GLY A 130 32.78 18.51 37.31
CA GLY A 130 32.66 19.67 38.22
C GLY A 130 32.14 19.32 39.61
N GLN A 131 31.27 18.31 39.74
CA GLN A 131 30.78 17.85 41.06
C GLN A 131 31.82 17.01 41.81
N LEU A 132 32.63 16.23 41.07
CA LEU A 132 33.68 15.42 41.68
C LEU A 132 34.95 16.22 42.03
N ASP A 133 35.22 17.35 41.36
CA ASP A 133 36.39 18.21 41.58
C ASP A 133 36.45 18.77 43.03
N GLU A 134 35.29 18.84 43.72
CA GLU A 134 35.21 19.20 45.14
C GLU A 134 35.63 18.04 46.05
N GLN A 135 35.67 16.80 45.58
CA GLN A 135 35.89 15.60 46.37
C GLN A 135 37.23 14.90 46.11
N THR A 136 37.73 14.99 44.85
CA THR A 136 38.99 14.36 44.42
C THR A 136 39.72 15.28 43.45
N PRO A 137 41.10 15.37 43.54
CA PRO A 137 41.86 16.26 42.68
C PRO A 137 41.84 15.80 41.20
N ASP A 138 41.53 16.71 40.29
CA ASP A 138 41.62 16.58 38.83
C ASP A 138 40.98 15.27 38.27
N PRO A 139 39.68 15.00 38.55
CA PRO A 139 39.00 13.78 38.11
C PRO A 139 38.79 13.80 36.57
N GLN A 140 39.14 12.70 35.90
CA GLN A 140 38.90 12.53 34.48
C GLN A 140 37.71 11.61 34.28
N VAL A 141 36.62 12.10 33.73
CA VAL A 141 35.36 11.35 33.54
C VAL A 141 35.14 11.02 32.09
N VAL A 142 34.78 9.79 31.78
CA VAL A 142 34.31 9.33 30.48
C VAL A 142 32.87 8.85 30.61
N VAL A 143 31.95 9.41 29.84
CA VAL A 143 30.56 9.00 29.79
C VAL A 143 30.25 8.34 28.44
N ARG A 144 29.71 7.14 28.48
CA ARG A 144 29.24 6.42 27.29
C ARG A 144 27.79 6.00 27.46
N ARG A 145 26.98 6.21 26.45
CA ARG A 145 25.65 5.59 26.37
C ARG A 145 25.81 4.17 25.83
N VAL A 146 25.47 3.16 26.62
CA VAL A 146 25.61 1.74 26.31
C VAL A 146 24.39 1.21 25.59
N ALA A 147 23.19 1.61 26.03
CA ALA A 147 21.92 1.27 25.40
C ALA A 147 21.00 2.47 25.34
N GLY A 148 20.27 2.62 24.23
CA GLY A 148 19.37 3.73 23.96
C GLY A 148 17.90 3.32 24.13
N ASP A 149 17.50 2.82 25.29
CA ASP A 149 16.12 2.38 25.55
C ASP A 149 15.15 3.55 25.76
N GLY A 150 15.68 4.78 25.90
CA GLY A 150 14.88 5.99 26.12
C GLY A 150 14.17 6.54 24.89
N ALA A 151 14.52 6.10 23.69
CA ALA A 151 13.86 6.49 22.43
C ALA A 151 13.76 5.28 21.50
N THR A 152 12.56 4.77 21.35
CA THR A 152 12.31 3.56 20.58
C THR A 152 11.22 3.76 19.53
N VAL A 153 11.24 2.94 18.46
CA VAL A 153 10.18 2.80 17.47
C VAL A 153 9.75 1.35 17.39
N SER A 154 8.48 1.14 17.04
CA SER A 154 7.93 -0.19 16.79
C SER A 154 7.81 -0.44 15.29
N LEU A 155 8.34 -1.57 14.81
CA LEU A 155 8.22 -2.02 13.44
C LEU A 155 7.33 -3.24 13.34
N LEU A 156 6.32 -3.18 12.47
CA LEU A 156 5.29 -4.20 12.30
C LEU A 156 5.09 -4.55 10.82
N GLY A 157 4.53 -5.72 10.57
CA GLY A 157 4.10 -6.15 9.22
C GLY A 157 5.22 -6.71 8.37
N GLY A 158 5.29 -6.31 7.11
CA GLY A 158 6.19 -6.87 6.09
C GLY A 158 7.65 -6.41 6.19
N VAL A 159 8.26 -6.51 7.36
CA VAL A 159 9.69 -6.28 7.62
C VAL A 159 10.40 -7.58 7.93
N GLY A 160 11.72 -7.62 7.76
CA GLY A 160 12.52 -8.82 8.00
C GLY A 160 12.44 -9.32 9.45
N ALA A 161 12.46 -8.39 10.42
CA ALA A 161 12.23 -8.70 11.83
C ALA A 161 11.32 -7.63 12.47
N GLN A 162 10.18 -8.07 12.98
CA GLN A 162 9.26 -7.21 13.72
C GLN A 162 9.75 -7.03 15.15
N GLY A 163 9.56 -5.85 15.73
CA GLY A 163 9.98 -5.59 17.12
C GLY A 163 10.03 -4.13 17.48
N VAL A 164 10.56 -3.88 18.67
CA VAL A 164 10.86 -2.54 19.16
C VAL A 164 12.35 -2.28 19.01
N TYR A 165 12.71 -1.19 18.36
CA TYR A 165 14.09 -0.85 18.01
C TYR A 165 14.49 0.48 18.63
N PRO A 166 15.69 0.59 19.21
CA PRO A 166 16.19 1.87 19.71
C PRO A 166 16.55 2.81 18.54
N ILE A 167 16.32 4.10 18.74
CA ILE A 167 16.76 5.15 17.82
C ILE A 167 18.19 5.52 18.14
N GLU A 168 19.13 5.02 17.36
CA GLU A 168 20.56 5.29 17.50
C GLU A 168 21.09 6.15 16.34
N ARG A 169 22.38 6.56 16.38
CA ARG A 169 23.00 7.34 15.31
C ARG A 169 22.74 6.81 13.91
N PRO A 170 22.95 5.50 13.62
CA PRO A 170 22.75 4.98 12.28
C PRO A 170 21.28 4.73 11.90
N THR A 171 20.35 4.71 12.88
CA THR A 171 18.94 4.28 12.67
C THR A 171 17.92 5.40 12.92
N ARG A 172 18.31 6.68 12.69
CA ARG A 172 17.47 7.84 12.96
C ARG A 172 16.43 8.14 11.91
N THR A 173 16.62 7.61 10.72
CA THR A 173 15.70 7.82 9.61
C THR A 173 14.88 6.56 9.33
N LEU A 174 13.76 6.76 8.67
CA LEU A 174 12.84 5.69 8.30
C LEU A 174 13.55 4.58 7.50
N THR A 175 14.29 4.95 6.46
CA THR A 175 15.00 3.97 5.60
C THR A 175 16.07 3.21 6.35
N ALA A 176 16.87 3.91 7.17
CA ALA A 176 17.92 3.27 7.96
C ALA A 176 17.34 2.30 9.01
N MET A 177 16.21 2.65 9.61
CA MET A 177 15.51 1.80 10.55
C MET A 177 14.93 0.55 9.89
N LEU A 178 14.30 0.69 8.71
CA LEU A 178 13.80 -0.44 7.93
C LEU A 178 14.96 -1.40 7.55
N ALA A 179 16.10 -0.85 7.14
CA ALA A 179 17.29 -1.65 6.85
C ALA A 179 17.81 -2.40 8.09
N ASN A 180 17.82 -1.74 9.26
CA ASN A 180 18.22 -2.36 10.54
C ASN A 180 17.29 -3.51 10.95
N ALA A 181 16.01 -3.45 10.61
CA ALA A 181 15.03 -4.51 10.82
C ALA A 181 15.12 -5.66 9.81
N GLY A 182 16.18 -5.73 9.01
CA GLY A 182 16.37 -6.77 8.00
C GLY A 182 15.69 -6.49 6.67
N GLY A 183 15.32 -5.23 6.42
CA GLY A 183 14.70 -4.79 5.17
C GLY A 183 13.20 -5.11 5.08
N ILE A 184 12.68 -5.05 3.86
CA ILE A 184 11.28 -5.32 3.54
C ILE A 184 11.14 -6.78 3.08
N SER A 185 10.16 -7.49 3.62
CA SER A 185 9.86 -8.90 3.32
C SER A 185 8.70 -9.10 2.33
N VAL A 186 8.05 -8.02 1.93
CA VAL A 186 6.96 -7.97 0.94
C VAL A 186 7.47 -7.46 -0.41
N GLN A 187 6.65 -7.55 -1.46
CA GLN A 187 7.03 -7.06 -2.80
C GLN A 187 7.24 -5.53 -2.78
N PRO A 188 8.45 -5.03 -3.09
CA PRO A 188 8.77 -3.60 -2.99
C PRO A 188 7.89 -2.70 -3.85
N GLU A 189 7.47 -3.19 -5.03
CA GLU A 189 6.68 -2.46 -6.03
C GLU A 189 5.28 -2.08 -5.52
N ILE A 190 4.76 -2.84 -4.55
CA ILE A 190 3.42 -2.64 -3.98
C ILE A 190 3.48 -2.45 -2.45
N ALA A 191 4.68 -2.26 -1.91
CA ALA A 191 4.86 -2.03 -0.49
C ALA A 191 4.42 -0.61 -0.08
N GLN A 192 3.58 -0.54 0.93
CA GLN A 192 3.17 0.70 1.59
C GLN A 192 3.80 0.77 2.97
N VAL A 193 4.37 1.92 3.29
CA VAL A 193 4.94 2.21 4.60
C VAL A 193 4.05 3.24 5.29
N THR A 194 3.45 2.84 6.39
CA THR A 194 2.61 3.68 7.23
C THR A 194 3.37 4.07 8.47
N LEU A 195 3.46 5.36 8.76
CA LEU A 195 3.98 5.91 10.01
C LEU A 195 2.84 6.44 10.85
N ALA A 196 2.72 5.93 12.07
CA ALA A 196 1.86 6.50 13.10
C ALA A 196 2.72 7.24 14.13
N ARG A 197 2.43 8.54 14.33
CA ARG A 197 3.08 9.43 15.29
C ARG A 197 2.04 10.18 16.10
N GLY A 198 1.86 9.80 17.37
CA GLY A 198 0.78 10.32 18.20
C GLY A 198 -0.58 9.91 17.64
N ASP A 199 -1.39 10.89 17.29
CA ASP A 199 -2.73 10.75 16.71
C ASP A 199 -2.78 10.78 15.17
N ARG A 200 -1.61 10.90 14.53
CA ARG A 200 -1.49 11.01 13.07
C ARG A 200 -0.98 9.71 12.48
N GLU A 201 -1.61 9.29 11.41
CA GLU A 201 -1.20 8.14 10.61
C GLU A 201 -1.11 8.57 9.15
N GLU A 202 0.06 8.42 8.54
CA GLU A 202 0.32 8.78 7.16
C GLU A 202 1.01 7.63 6.43
N THR A 203 0.63 7.41 5.18
CA THR A 203 1.10 6.29 4.38
C THR A 203 1.79 6.80 3.12
N VAL A 204 2.86 6.12 2.72
CA VAL A 204 3.64 6.43 1.52
C VAL A 204 4.02 5.11 0.82
N TRP A 205 4.22 5.16 -0.49
CA TRP A 205 4.79 4.03 -1.22
C TRP A 205 6.27 3.89 -0.91
N LEU A 206 6.75 2.66 -0.79
CA LEU A 206 8.18 2.40 -0.61
C LEU A 206 9.00 2.93 -1.79
N SER A 207 8.49 2.77 -3.01
CA SER A 207 9.10 3.33 -4.23
C SER A 207 9.31 4.84 -4.12
N ASP A 208 8.30 5.57 -3.62
CA ASP A 208 8.39 7.02 -3.47
C ASP A 208 9.47 7.44 -2.46
N ILE A 209 9.64 6.66 -1.36
CA ILE A 209 10.73 6.90 -0.40
C ILE A 209 12.10 6.70 -1.06
N GLN A 210 12.22 5.68 -1.92
CA GLN A 210 13.47 5.37 -2.63
C GLN A 210 13.83 6.44 -3.69
N ASP A 211 12.81 6.97 -4.37
CA ASP A 211 12.97 7.95 -5.44
C ASP A 211 13.12 9.39 -4.90
N ASN A 212 12.58 9.68 -3.71
CA ASN A 212 12.59 11.01 -3.11
C ASN A 212 13.17 11.01 -1.70
N PRO A 213 14.43 11.40 -1.52
CA PRO A 213 15.09 11.46 -0.21
C PRO A 213 14.37 12.35 0.83
N ALA A 214 13.51 13.29 0.40
CA ALA A 214 12.73 14.14 1.31
C ALA A 214 11.62 13.35 2.05
N LEU A 215 11.34 12.13 1.63
CA LEU A 215 10.41 11.21 2.30
C LEU A 215 11.12 10.27 3.30
N ASP A 216 12.46 10.27 3.35
CA ASP A 216 13.22 9.57 4.40
C ASP A 216 13.23 10.40 5.68
N ILE A 217 12.12 10.37 6.39
CA ILE A 217 11.84 11.22 7.54
C ILE A 217 12.62 10.81 8.78
N ALA A 218 12.87 11.80 9.66
CA ALA A 218 13.47 11.56 10.97
C ALA A 218 12.45 10.91 11.94
N LEU A 219 12.87 9.83 12.59
CA LEU A 219 12.06 9.08 13.54
C LEU A 219 12.01 9.75 14.92
N ARG A 220 10.94 9.46 15.66
CA ARG A 220 10.69 9.96 17.02
C ARG A 220 10.36 8.81 17.95
N ASN A 221 10.62 9.04 19.24
CA ASN A 221 10.20 8.09 20.27
C ASN A 221 8.69 7.84 20.22
N GLY A 222 8.31 6.58 20.22
CA GLY A 222 6.92 6.14 20.15
C GLY A 222 6.33 6.07 18.75
N ASP A 223 7.13 6.33 17.68
CA ASP A 223 6.68 6.08 16.31
C ASP A 223 6.37 4.59 16.11
N VAL A 224 5.30 4.33 15.37
CA VAL A 224 4.95 2.98 14.92
C VAL A 224 5.03 2.95 13.39
N ILE A 225 5.89 2.12 12.88
CA ILE A 225 6.09 1.91 11.44
C ILE A 225 5.44 0.58 11.06
N THR A 226 4.50 0.61 10.16
CA THR A 226 3.83 -0.60 9.66
C THR A 226 4.05 -0.73 8.15
N VAL A 227 4.60 -1.86 7.73
CA VAL A 227 4.76 -2.18 6.32
C VAL A 227 3.69 -3.18 5.89
N ARG A 228 2.99 -2.88 4.80
CA ARG A 228 1.92 -3.74 4.24
C ARG A 228 2.03 -3.81 2.74
N GLU A 229 1.51 -4.87 2.16
CA GLU A 229 1.26 -4.91 0.72
C GLU A 229 -0.02 -4.15 0.37
N ASP A 230 -0.06 -3.64 -0.84
CA ASP A 230 -1.28 -3.09 -1.43
C ASP A 230 -2.36 -4.17 -1.52
N THR A 231 -3.52 -3.89 -0.97
CA THR A 231 -4.66 -4.81 -0.96
C THR A 231 -5.71 -4.48 -2.03
N ARG A 232 -5.45 -3.46 -2.85
CA ARG A 232 -6.37 -3.07 -3.93
C ARG A 232 -6.54 -4.20 -4.94
N THR A 233 -7.75 -4.33 -5.44
CA THR A 233 -8.12 -5.37 -6.39
C THR A 233 -9.13 -4.83 -7.39
N PHE A 234 -9.13 -5.40 -8.59
CA PHE A 234 -10.19 -5.20 -9.58
C PHE A 234 -10.72 -6.55 -10.06
N SER A 235 -11.88 -6.54 -10.68
CA SER A 235 -12.50 -7.76 -11.22
C SER A 235 -12.56 -7.66 -12.74
N VAL A 236 -12.28 -8.77 -13.43
CA VAL A 236 -12.43 -8.86 -14.89
C VAL A 236 -13.38 -10.00 -15.24
N LEU A 237 -14.40 -9.70 -16.01
CA LEU A 237 -15.49 -10.61 -16.36
C LEU A 237 -15.80 -10.54 -17.87
N GLY A 238 -16.53 -11.52 -18.38
CA GLY A 238 -17.03 -11.55 -19.75
C GLY A 238 -16.08 -12.27 -20.72
N ALA A 239 -16.00 -11.79 -21.94
CA ALA A 239 -15.26 -12.42 -23.04
C ALA A 239 -13.74 -12.12 -22.98
N THR A 240 -13.09 -12.53 -21.90
CA THR A 240 -11.64 -12.43 -21.67
C THR A 240 -10.98 -13.80 -21.62
N GLY A 241 -9.66 -13.87 -21.56
CA GLY A 241 -8.92 -15.12 -21.45
C GLY A 241 -9.29 -15.89 -20.17
N THR A 242 -9.30 -15.19 -19.03
CA THR A 242 -9.79 -15.71 -17.73
C THR A 242 -10.66 -14.67 -17.05
N GLN A 243 -11.61 -15.14 -16.22
CA GLN A 243 -12.44 -14.27 -15.39
C GLN A 243 -11.96 -14.40 -13.94
N SER A 244 -11.54 -13.31 -13.33
CA SER A 244 -10.97 -13.35 -11.98
C SER A 244 -11.02 -12.00 -11.30
N ARG A 245 -10.85 -12.03 -9.98
CA ARG A 245 -10.48 -10.88 -9.17
C ARG A 245 -8.95 -10.83 -9.11
N VAL A 246 -8.36 -9.71 -9.51
CA VAL A 246 -6.93 -9.54 -9.71
C VAL A 246 -6.39 -8.50 -8.71
N PRO A 247 -5.36 -8.82 -7.93
CA PRO A 247 -4.68 -7.84 -7.10
C PRO A 247 -3.81 -6.91 -7.96
N PHE A 248 -3.61 -5.69 -7.50
CA PHE A 248 -2.65 -4.77 -8.12
C PHE A 248 -1.23 -5.30 -7.93
N GLN A 249 -0.44 -5.28 -8.98
CA GLN A 249 0.97 -5.68 -8.97
C GLN A 249 1.92 -4.48 -9.11
N SER A 250 1.36 -3.28 -9.20
CA SER A 250 2.07 -2.01 -9.28
C SER A 250 1.23 -0.90 -8.67
N THR A 251 1.84 0.23 -8.36
CA THR A 251 1.13 1.38 -7.76
C THR A 251 0.01 1.94 -8.62
N ALA A 252 0.11 1.79 -9.93
CA ALA A 252 -0.91 2.16 -10.90
C ALA A 252 -1.00 1.09 -12.00
N ILE A 253 -2.20 0.85 -12.52
CA ILE A 253 -2.46 -0.07 -13.63
C ILE A 253 -3.46 0.57 -14.59
N SER A 254 -3.21 0.45 -15.87
CA SER A 254 -4.11 0.90 -16.92
C SER A 254 -5.20 -0.13 -17.26
N ALA A 255 -6.28 0.31 -17.90
CA ALA A 255 -7.31 -0.61 -18.37
C ALA A 255 -6.77 -1.64 -19.38
N LEU A 256 -5.81 -1.24 -20.21
CA LEU A 256 -5.16 -2.14 -21.16
C LEU A 256 -4.34 -3.22 -20.46
N GLU A 257 -3.52 -2.84 -19.47
CA GLU A 257 -2.72 -3.77 -18.67
C GLU A 257 -3.61 -4.70 -17.84
N ALA A 258 -4.67 -4.17 -17.25
CA ALA A 258 -5.63 -4.96 -16.49
C ALA A 258 -6.30 -6.06 -17.33
N VAL A 259 -6.67 -5.76 -18.57
CA VAL A 259 -7.18 -6.78 -19.50
C VAL A 259 -6.07 -7.75 -19.91
N ALA A 260 -4.84 -7.28 -20.14
CA ALA A 260 -3.71 -8.14 -20.50
C ALA A 260 -3.36 -9.15 -19.41
N GLN A 261 -3.45 -8.75 -18.11
CA GLN A 261 -3.18 -9.65 -16.96
C GLN A 261 -4.09 -10.89 -16.94
N VAL A 262 -5.30 -10.80 -17.46
CA VAL A 262 -6.24 -11.93 -17.53
C VAL A 262 -6.18 -12.68 -18.88
N GLY A 263 -5.10 -12.50 -19.65
CA GLY A 263 -4.90 -13.16 -20.94
C GLY A 263 -5.52 -12.44 -22.13
N GLY A 264 -5.89 -11.17 -21.95
CA GLY A 264 -6.41 -10.33 -23.03
C GLY A 264 -7.88 -10.60 -23.39
N LEU A 265 -8.31 -10.02 -24.51
CA LEU A 265 -9.62 -10.29 -25.10
C LEU A 265 -9.63 -11.68 -25.76
N ASN A 266 -10.71 -12.44 -25.54
CA ASN A 266 -10.90 -13.69 -26.26
C ASN A 266 -11.21 -13.40 -27.74
N SER A 267 -10.28 -13.70 -28.65
CA SER A 267 -10.37 -13.37 -30.07
C SER A 267 -11.57 -13.97 -30.77
N ASN A 268 -12.17 -15.05 -30.25
CA ASN A 268 -13.32 -15.73 -30.85
C ASN A 268 -14.66 -15.23 -30.27
N LEU A 269 -14.65 -14.56 -29.14
CA LEU A 269 -15.88 -14.21 -28.41
C LEU A 269 -16.03 -12.71 -28.14
N ALA A 270 -14.94 -11.99 -27.94
CA ALA A 270 -14.97 -10.62 -27.45
C ALA A 270 -15.43 -9.61 -28.50
N ASP A 271 -16.18 -8.62 -28.06
CA ASP A 271 -16.42 -7.39 -28.82
C ASP A 271 -15.39 -6.32 -28.36
N PRO A 272 -14.39 -6.00 -29.20
CA PRO A 272 -13.38 -5.01 -28.80
C PRO A 272 -13.93 -3.57 -28.71
N LYS A 273 -15.18 -3.31 -29.14
CA LYS A 273 -15.92 -2.07 -28.89
C LYS A 273 -16.66 -2.07 -27.56
N GLY A 274 -16.79 -3.23 -26.92
CA GLY A 274 -17.59 -3.45 -25.74
C GLY A 274 -16.73 -3.76 -24.51
N VAL A 275 -15.69 -2.98 -24.26
CA VAL A 275 -14.93 -3.03 -23.00
C VAL A 275 -15.49 -1.95 -22.09
N PHE A 276 -16.07 -2.38 -20.98
CA PHE A 276 -16.74 -1.52 -19.99
C PHE A 276 -16.03 -1.55 -18.66
N VAL A 277 -15.88 -0.39 -18.01
CA VAL A 277 -15.38 -0.28 -16.63
C VAL A 277 -16.49 0.29 -15.76
N PHE A 278 -16.96 -0.52 -14.82
CA PHE A 278 -17.98 -0.13 -13.83
C PHE A 278 -17.28 0.40 -12.60
N ARG A 279 -17.66 1.61 -12.18
CA ARG A 279 -17.03 2.34 -11.07
C ARG A 279 -18.03 3.24 -10.37
N ASN A 280 -17.91 3.35 -9.05
CA ASN A 280 -18.58 4.40 -8.28
C ASN A 280 -17.64 5.62 -8.18
N GLU A 281 -18.05 6.74 -8.80
CA GLU A 281 -17.27 7.98 -8.78
C GLU A 281 -17.76 8.93 -7.68
N PRO A 282 -16.86 9.54 -6.90
CA PRO A 282 -17.23 10.64 -6.01
C PRO A 282 -17.80 11.83 -6.81
N ALA A 283 -18.62 12.64 -6.14
CA ALA A 283 -19.32 13.75 -6.79
C ALA A 283 -18.39 14.71 -7.53
N GLU A 284 -17.20 14.97 -7.00
CA GLU A 284 -16.21 15.87 -7.61
C GLU A 284 -15.77 15.37 -8.99
N ILE A 285 -15.41 14.07 -9.08
CA ILE A 285 -15.00 13.45 -10.34
C ILE A 285 -16.19 13.34 -11.29
N ALA A 286 -17.36 12.92 -10.77
CA ALA A 286 -18.58 12.83 -11.56
C ALA A 286 -18.93 14.17 -12.22
N ASN A 287 -18.89 15.25 -11.46
CA ASN A 287 -19.13 16.60 -11.95
C ASN A 287 -18.07 17.02 -13.00
N ALA A 288 -16.80 16.75 -12.77
CA ALA A 288 -15.72 17.04 -13.71
C ALA A 288 -15.87 16.27 -15.04
N VAL A 289 -16.21 14.98 -14.96
CA VAL A 289 -16.43 14.11 -16.13
C VAL A 289 -17.64 14.57 -16.95
N LEU A 290 -18.75 14.92 -16.29
CA LEU A 290 -19.99 15.29 -16.98
C LEU A 290 -20.08 16.79 -17.31
N GLY A 291 -19.16 17.62 -16.80
CA GLY A 291 -19.23 19.09 -16.94
C GLY A 291 -20.40 19.69 -16.16
N ARG A 292 -20.71 19.12 -14.99
CA ARG A 292 -21.80 19.53 -14.08
C ARG A 292 -21.21 20.01 -12.76
N ASN A 293 -22.08 20.52 -11.87
CA ASN A 293 -21.71 20.95 -10.52
C ASN A 293 -22.82 20.70 -9.48
N ASP A 294 -23.85 19.93 -9.85
CA ASP A 294 -25.06 19.69 -9.05
C ASP A 294 -25.13 18.28 -8.47
N LEU A 295 -24.23 17.38 -8.87
CA LEU A 295 -24.21 16.01 -8.34
C LEU A 295 -23.63 16.01 -6.93
N SER A 296 -24.23 15.21 -6.06
CA SER A 296 -23.80 14.98 -4.68
C SER A 296 -23.70 13.48 -4.40
N GLY A 297 -22.78 13.08 -3.51
CA GLY A 297 -22.56 11.68 -3.19
C GLY A 297 -21.92 10.88 -4.34
N ALA A 298 -21.77 9.58 -4.12
CA ALA A 298 -21.19 8.68 -5.10
C ALA A 298 -22.18 8.42 -6.26
N GLN A 299 -21.67 8.45 -7.48
CA GLN A 299 -22.43 8.22 -8.71
C GLN A 299 -21.94 6.96 -9.42
N ARG A 300 -22.85 6.20 -10.00
CA ARG A 300 -22.51 5.00 -10.79
C ARG A 300 -22.10 5.38 -12.19
N PHE A 301 -20.91 4.98 -12.58
CA PHE A 301 -20.36 5.21 -13.92
C PHE A 301 -20.07 3.90 -14.63
N VAL A 302 -20.31 3.91 -15.92
CA VAL A 302 -19.85 2.88 -16.85
C VAL A 302 -19.03 3.56 -17.93
N TYR A 303 -17.72 3.39 -17.85
CA TYR A 303 -16.80 3.89 -18.87
C TYR A 303 -16.72 2.91 -20.03
N VAL A 304 -16.79 3.42 -21.25
CA VAL A 304 -16.72 2.62 -22.48
C VAL A 304 -15.40 2.85 -23.17
N LEU A 305 -14.66 1.78 -23.38
CA LEU A 305 -13.40 1.76 -24.13
C LEU A 305 -13.64 1.06 -25.48
N ASP A 306 -13.52 1.80 -26.57
CA ASP A 306 -13.57 1.24 -27.95
C ASP A 306 -12.15 1.01 -28.45
N LEU A 307 -11.65 -0.23 -28.34
CA LEU A 307 -10.30 -0.59 -28.77
C LEU A 307 -10.14 -0.65 -30.29
N THR A 308 -11.23 -0.51 -31.06
CA THR A 308 -11.19 -0.44 -32.53
C THR A 308 -11.01 0.98 -33.03
N ALA A 309 -11.26 1.98 -32.19
CA ALA A 309 -11.04 3.37 -32.56
C ALA A 309 -9.53 3.65 -32.74
N PRO A 310 -9.12 4.57 -33.61
CA PRO A 310 -7.72 4.89 -33.86
C PRO A 310 -6.95 5.26 -32.57
N ASN A 311 -7.59 5.98 -31.63
CA ASN A 311 -7.02 6.37 -30.35
C ASN A 311 -7.40 5.42 -29.19
N GLY A 312 -8.21 4.38 -29.44
CA GLY A 312 -8.79 3.55 -28.39
C GLY A 312 -7.76 2.83 -27.55
N MET A 313 -6.70 2.31 -28.19
CA MET A 313 -5.59 1.66 -27.47
C MET A 313 -4.79 2.64 -26.59
N PHE A 314 -4.57 3.87 -27.06
CA PHE A 314 -3.92 4.92 -26.27
C PHE A 314 -4.78 5.31 -25.08
N GLN A 315 -6.08 5.51 -25.29
CA GLN A 315 -7.03 5.84 -24.23
C GLN A 315 -7.12 4.71 -23.19
N ALA A 316 -7.13 3.44 -23.60
CA ALA A 316 -7.13 2.31 -22.69
C ALA A 316 -5.83 2.18 -21.90
N ARG A 317 -4.68 2.55 -22.50
CA ARG A 317 -3.39 2.61 -21.83
C ARG A 317 -3.33 3.74 -20.79
N ASP A 318 -3.95 4.86 -21.10
CA ASP A 318 -3.90 6.06 -20.26
C ASP A 318 -5.03 6.08 -19.21
N PHE A 319 -6.07 5.24 -19.33
CA PHE A 319 -7.17 5.15 -18.38
C PHE A 319 -6.78 4.25 -17.20
N ALA A 320 -6.61 4.87 -16.01
CA ALA A 320 -6.21 4.17 -14.79
C ALA A 320 -7.37 3.38 -14.18
N ILE A 321 -7.11 2.12 -13.87
CA ILE A 321 -8.00 1.27 -13.05
C ILE A 321 -7.81 1.60 -11.58
N ARG A 322 -8.89 1.50 -10.80
CA ARG A 322 -8.91 1.77 -9.37
C ARG A 322 -9.39 0.57 -8.58
N ASP A 323 -9.18 0.64 -7.26
CA ASP A 323 -9.69 -0.38 -6.35
C ASP A 323 -11.21 -0.55 -6.47
N GLY A 324 -11.67 -1.80 -6.55
CA GLY A 324 -13.08 -2.15 -6.67
C GLY A 324 -13.66 -2.02 -8.08
N ASP A 325 -12.90 -1.62 -9.09
CA ASP A 325 -13.38 -1.57 -10.47
C ASP A 325 -13.78 -2.96 -10.98
N THR A 326 -14.81 -2.97 -11.83
CA THR A 326 -15.17 -4.16 -12.60
C THR A 326 -15.03 -3.88 -14.08
N ILE A 327 -14.09 -4.58 -14.71
CA ILE A 327 -13.93 -4.57 -16.16
C ILE A 327 -14.80 -5.68 -16.73
N TYR A 328 -15.67 -5.33 -17.64
CA TYR A 328 -16.55 -6.30 -18.31
C TYR A 328 -16.39 -6.19 -19.82
N VAL A 329 -16.10 -7.32 -20.45
CA VAL A 329 -15.98 -7.43 -21.91
C VAL A 329 -17.18 -8.16 -22.47
N THR A 330 -17.94 -7.50 -23.33
CA THR A 330 -19.11 -8.10 -23.97
C THR A 330 -18.74 -9.10 -25.05
N GLU A 331 -19.65 -10.05 -25.32
CA GLU A 331 -19.55 -10.92 -26.46
C GLU A 331 -19.93 -10.17 -27.75
N ALA A 332 -19.22 -10.46 -28.86
CA ALA A 332 -19.54 -9.92 -30.15
C ALA A 332 -20.94 -10.39 -30.62
N PRO A 333 -21.73 -9.52 -31.26
CA PRO A 333 -23.09 -9.87 -31.70
C PRO A 333 -23.14 -11.12 -32.62
N PHE A 334 -22.11 -11.33 -33.41
CA PHE A 334 -22.01 -12.50 -34.31
C PHE A 334 -21.92 -13.82 -33.52
N VAL A 335 -21.28 -13.86 -32.38
CA VAL A 335 -21.16 -15.04 -31.51
C VAL A 335 -22.54 -15.48 -31.02
N GLN A 336 -23.39 -14.54 -30.61
CA GLN A 336 -24.75 -14.83 -30.18
C GLN A 336 -25.57 -15.43 -31.35
N TRP A 337 -25.35 -14.95 -32.57
CA TRP A 337 -26.01 -15.50 -33.78
C TRP A 337 -25.52 -16.91 -34.10
N GLN A 338 -24.22 -17.20 -33.97
CA GLN A 338 -23.67 -18.55 -34.11
C GLN A 338 -24.25 -19.53 -33.10
N LYS A 339 -24.34 -19.13 -31.80
CA LYS A 339 -24.98 -19.94 -30.76
C LYS A 339 -26.45 -20.25 -31.09
N THR A 340 -27.17 -19.29 -31.67
CA THR A 340 -28.56 -19.46 -32.09
C THR A 340 -28.65 -20.49 -33.22
N ILE A 341 -27.82 -20.38 -34.26
CA ILE A 341 -27.80 -21.33 -35.36
C ILE A 341 -27.42 -22.73 -34.87
N ALA A 342 -26.38 -22.84 -34.02
CA ALA A 342 -25.94 -24.13 -33.50
C ALA A 342 -27.06 -24.82 -32.66
N ALA A 343 -27.82 -24.04 -31.87
CA ALA A 343 -28.95 -24.56 -31.13
C ALA A 343 -30.05 -25.07 -32.07
N ILE A 344 -30.36 -24.37 -33.15
CA ILE A 344 -31.37 -24.77 -34.17
C ILE A 344 -30.90 -26.00 -34.93
N THR A 345 -29.66 -26.00 -35.42
CA THR A 345 -29.11 -27.12 -36.21
C THR A 345 -28.87 -28.37 -35.37
N GLY A 346 -28.44 -28.20 -34.09
CA GLY A 346 -28.29 -29.30 -33.14
C GLY A 346 -29.62 -30.02 -32.85
N THR A 347 -30.72 -29.27 -32.70
CA THR A 347 -32.05 -29.86 -32.53
C THR A 347 -32.57 -30.59 -33.76
N LEU A 348 -32.27 -30.09 -34.96
CA LEU A 348 -32.64 -30.78 -36.23
C LEU A 348 -31.79 -32.04 -36.42
N GLY A 349 -30.51 -32.05 -36.06
CA GLY A 349 -29.66 -33.25 -36.14
C GLY A 349 -30.12 -34.34 -35.18
N SER A 350 -30.56 -34.00 -33.98
CA SER A 350 -31.09 -34.94 -32.98
C SER A 350 -32.43 -35.53 -33.43
N ALA A 351 -33.30 -34.74 -34.07
CA ALA A 351 -34.56 -35.22 -34.62
C ALA A 351 -34.36 -36.20 -35.79
N ALA A 352 -33.36 -35.95 -36.66
CA ALA A 352 -33.00 -36.85 -37.77
C ALA A 352 -32.41 -38.19 -37.28
N GLN A 353 -31.64 -38.19 -36.20
CA GLN A 353 -31.14 -39.42 -35.56
C GLN A 353 -32.26 -40.27 -34.90
N ILE A 354 -33.24 -39.63 -34.25
CA ILE A 354 -34.41 -40.33 -33.70
C ILE A 354 -35.27 -40.92 -34.83
N GLY A 355 -35.42 -40.20 -35.97
CA GLY A 355 -36.11 -40.72 -37.15
C GLY A 355 -35.44 -41.96 -37.71
N ASN A 356 -34.13 -41.99 -37.85
CA ASN A 356 -33.35 -43.11 -38.32
C ASN A 356 -33.39 -44.34 -37.38
N LEU A 357 -33.47 -44.13 -36.07
CA LEU A 357 -33.62 -45.20 -35.08
C LEU A 357 -35.04 -45.79 -35.09
N ALA A 358 -36.06 -44.99 -35.34
CA ALA A 358 -37.43 -45.45 -35.50
C ALA A 358 -37.61 -46.32 -36.78
N ASP A 359 -36.98 -45.93 -37.91
CA ASP A 359 -37.01 -46.71 -39.14
C ASP A 359 -36.23 -48.04 -39.04
N GLN A 360 -35.14 -48.10 -38.25
CA GLN A 360 -34.45 -49.37 -37.98
C GLN A 360 -35.23 -50.30 -37.04
N ALA A 361 -36.02 -49.75 -36.12
CA ALA A 361 -36.85 -50.56 -35.23
C ALA A 361 -38.07 -51.14 -35.93
N THR A 362 -38.57 -50.51 -36.99
CA THR A 362 -39.72 -51.01 -37.76
C THR A 362 -39.33 -51.90 -38.99
N GLY A 363 -38.02 -51.92 -39.38
CA GLY A 363 -37.52 -52.69 -40.52
C GLY A 363 -37.08 -54.14 -40.20
N SER A 364 -37.14 -54.62 -38.95
CA SER A 364 -36.70 -55.99 -38.58
C SER A 364 -37.85 -56.96 -38.25
N GLY A 365 -38.97 -56.77 -38.91
CA GLY A 365 -40.10 -57.69 -38.79
C GLY A 365 -40.55 -58.18 -40.16
N ASN A 366 -39.79 -59.11 -40.78
CA ASN A 366 -40.28 -60.08 -41.75
C ASN A 366 -39.31 -61.27 -41.85
#